data_139228ea3c56e1105404f17bd9438943
#
_entry.id   139228ea3c56e1105404f17bd9438943
#
_cell.length_a   1.000
_cell.length_b   1.000
_cell.length_c   1.000
_cell.angle_alpha   90.00
_cell.angle_beta   90.00
_cell.angle_gamma   90.00
#
_symmetry.space_group_name_H-M   'P 1'
#
loop_
_entity.id
_entity.type
_entity.pdbx_description
1 polymer ?
#
loop_
_entity_poly.entity_id
_entity_poly.type
_entity_poly.pdbx_seq_one_letter_code
_entity_poly.pdbx_strand_id
1 'polypeptide(L)'
;FVNGGGIREDIPVGDITKGKIAAIFPFGNTIEVKKITGADLKAMLEWSVSDYPAAKGAFLQVSGLEFTFDPAKEIGSKVVEILVGGEAFDEAKEYTVAINDFMSTGGDGYAMLADYDVLAIYGTYEEIIIDYLVANGTAGSEVSGRIKVMETVVEELEPVEPEPVEPAPVEPEPVEEVIYIVVPGDVLWKIAAKYNLTYQKLAEYNNIANPHLIFPDQVIRIPNK
;
A
#
# COMPACT_ATOMS: atom_id res chain seq x y z
N PHE A 1 -11.52 -4.02 -11.02
CA PHE A 1 -10.89 -4.01 -9.70
C PHE A 1 -10.68 -5.43 -9.19
N VAL A 2 -9.54 -5.67 -8.57
CA VAL A 2 -9.21 -6.92 -7.87
C VAL A 2 -8.62 -6.55 -6.51
N ASN A 3 -9.12 -7.14 -5.43
CA ASN A 3 -8.52 -6.99 -4.11
C ASN A 3 -7.21 -7.77 -4.03
N GLY A 4 -6.17 -7.18 -3.44
CA GLY A 4 -4.84 -7.79 -3.33
C GLY A 4 -4.86 -9.14 -2.60
N GLY A 5 -5.75 -9.31 -1.61
CA GLY A 5 -5.97 -10.57 -0.91
C GLY A 5 -6.46 -11.71 -1.78
N GLY A 6 -7.04 -11.41 -2.95
CA GLY A 6 -7.46 -12.40 -3.95
C GLY A 6 -6.30 -12.97 -4.78
N ILE A 7 -5.12 -12.33 -4.77
CA ILE A 7 -3.91 -12.73 -5.51
C ILE A 7 -2.98 -13.44 -4.53
N ARG A 8 -2.79 -14.74 -4.66
CA ARG A 8 -2.16 -15.59 -3.63
C ARG A 8 -0.74 -16.01 -3.90
N GLU A 9 -0.30 -15.97 -5.15
CA GLU A 9 1.04 -16.40 -5.56
C GLU A 9 1.60 -15.52 -6.67
N ASP A 10 2.92 -15.54 -6.83
CA ASP A 10 3.64 -14.89 -7.93
C ASP A 10 3.78 -15.85 -9.12
N ILE A 11 3.91 -15.28 -10.33
CA ILE A 11 4.26 -16.04 -11.52
C ILE A 11 5.74 -15.80 -11.82
N PRO A 12 6.62 -16.79 -11.65
CA PRO A 12 8.01 -16.67 -12.08
C PRO A 12 8.11 -16.60 -13.60
N VAL A 13 9.18 -15.99 -14.11
CA VAL A 13 9.47 -15.96 -15.55
C VAL A 13 9.53 -17.38 -16.11
N GLY A 14 8.87 -17.61 -17.21
CA GLY A 14 8.80 -18.90 -17.92
C GLY A 14 7.38 -19.30 -18.33
N ASP A 15 7.15 -20.59 -18.54
CA ASP A 15 5.86 -21.10 -18.98
C ASP A 15 4.77 -20.90 -17.92
N ILE A 16 3.64 -20.34 -18.34
CA ILE A 16 2.46 -20.19 -17.51
C ILE A 16 1.54 -21.37 -17.73
N THR A 17 1.32 -22.16 -16.69
CA THR A 17 0.41 -23.32 -16.74
C THR A 17 -0.94 -22.97 -16.11
N LYS A 18 -1.99 -23.71 -16.48
CA LYS A 18 -3.32 -23.58 -15.85
C LYS A 18 -3.26 -23.77 -14.34
N GLY A 19 -2.42 -24.72 -13.86
CA GLY A 19 -2.23 -24.95 -12.44
C GLY A 19 -1.63 -23.74 -11.70
N LYS A 20 -0.71 -22.97 -12.33
CA LYS A 20 -0.21 -21.73 -11.76
C LYS A 20 -1.31 -20.67 -11.64
N ILE A 21 -2.16 -20.54 -12.66
CA ILE A 21 -3.28 -19.57 -12.60
C ILE A 21 -4.26 -19.95 -11.49
N ALA A 22 -4.62 -21.24 -11.35
CA ALA A 22 -5.47 -21.71 -10.27
C ALA A 22 -4.86 -21.51 -8.86
N ALA A 23 -3.53 -21.58 -8.73
CA ALA A 23 -2.85 -21.30 -7.46
C ALA A 23 -2.88 -19.79 -7.10
N ILE A 24 -2.83 -18.91 -8.10
CA ILE A 24 -2.91 -17.47 -7.89
C ILE A 24 -4.32 -17.04 -7.48
N PHE A 25 -5.35 -17.62 -8.08
CA PHE A 25 -6.77 -17.29 -7.84
C PHE A 25 -7.55 -18.52 -7.34
N PRO A 26 -7.24 -19.05 -6.12
CA PRO A 26 -7.75 -20.36 -5.68
C PRO A 26 -9.21 -20.34 -5.20
N PHE A 27 -9.88 -19.21 -5.22
CA PHE A 27 -11.21 -19.05 -4.61
C PHE A 27 -12.36 -19.32 -5.56
N GLY A 28 -12.10 -19.47 -6.86
CA GLY A 28 -13.14 -19.68 -7.88
C GLY A 28 -14.09 -18.49 -8.03
N ASN A 29 -13.64 -17.28 -7.66
CA ASN A 29 -14.46 -16.07 -7.77
C ASN A 29 -14.83 -15.77 -9.23
N THR A 30 -16.10 -15.45 -9.46
CA THR A 30 -16.60 -14.93 -10.73
C THR A 30 -16.41 -13.42 -10.84
N ILE A 31 -16.48 -12.90 -12.07
CA ILE A 31 -16.47 -11.45 -12.30
C ILE A 31 -17.91 -10.97 -12.45
N GLU A 32 -18.28 -9.98 -11.65
CA GLU A 32 -19.56 -9.29 -11.70
C GLU A 32 -19.39 -7.85 -12.17
N VAL A 33 -20.35 -7.37 -12.91
CA VAL A 33 -20.42 -5.98 -13.38
C VAL A 33 -21.53 -5.25 -12.63
N LYS A 34 -21.18 -4.11 -12.06
CA LYS A 34 -22.12 -3.21 -11.38
C LYS A 34 -21.99 -1.80 -11.92
N LYS A 35 -23.04 -1.00 -11.74
CA LYS A 35 -23.03 0.43 -12.01
C LYS A 35 -23.14 1.16 -10.69
N ILE A 36 -22.10 1.87 -10.32
CA ILE A 36 -21.97 2.51 -9.01
C ILE A 36 -21.83 4.03 -9.15
N THR A 37 -22.09 4.77 -8.08
CA THR A 37 -21.87 6.22 -8.06
C THR A 37 -20.39 6.55 -8.01
N GLY A 38 -20.03 7.74 -8.50
CA GLY A 38 -18.65 8.25 -8.34
C GLY A 38 -18.25 8.39 -6.87
N ALA A 39 -19.19 8.79 -6.01
CA ALA A 39 -18.95 8.87 -4.57
C ALA A 39 -18.49 7.52 -3.99
N ASP A 40 -19.16 6.42 -4.34
CA ASP A 40 -18.78 5.08 -3.86
C ASP A 40 -17.50 4.56 -4.54
N LEU A 41 -17.27 4.91 -5.81
CA LEU A 41 -15.99 4.62 -6.46
C LEU A 41 -14.82 5.27 -5.73
N LYS A 42 -14.95 6.53 -5.33
CA LYS A 42 -13.94 7.23 -4.52
C LYS A 42 -13.79 6.59 -3.14
N ALA A 43 -14.92 6.26 -2.49
CA ALA A 43 -14.88 5.58 -1.19
C ALA A 43 -14.17 4.21 -1.26
N MET A 44 -14.33 3.45 -2.35
CA MET A 44 -13.57 2.22 -2.59
C MET A 44 -12.07 2.46 -2.64
N LEU A 45 -11.63 3.49 -3.36
CA LEU A 45 -10.21 3.83 -3.47
C LEU A 45 -9.64 4.31 -2.13
N GLU A 46 -10.38 5.13 -1.39
CA GLU A 46 -10.00 5.57 -0.03
C GLU A 46 -9.87 4.39 0.94
N TRP A 47 -10.82 3.46 0.90
CA TRP A 47 -10.75 2.24 1.71
C TRP A 47 -9.56 1.36 1.35
N SER A 48 -9.27 1.24 0.06
CA SER A 48 -8.13 0.48 -0.46
C SER A 48 -6.80 0.92 0.15
N VAL A 49 -6.57 2.24 0.27
CA VAL A 49 -5.30 2.83 0.72
C VAL A 49 -5.31 3.22 2.21
N SER A 50 -6.38 2.90 2.96
CA SER A 50 -6.55 3.36 4.35
C SER A 50 -5.39 2.97 5.26
N ASP A 51 -4.88 1.75 5.12
CA ASP A 51 -3.86 1.17 6.00
C ASP A 51 -2.43 1.34 5.45
N TYR A 52 -2.28 1.89 4.22
CA TYR A 52 -0.96 2.10 3.64
C TYR A 52 -0.07 2.93 4.58
N PRO A 53 1.22 2.52 4.81
CA PRO A 53 1.99 1.51 4.08
C PRO A 53 1.84 0.06 4.60
N ALA A 54 0.99 -0.20 5.59
CA ALA A 54 0.74 -1.56 6.04
C ALA A 54 0.03 -2.39 4.95
N ALA A 55 0.38 -3.67 4.83
CA ALA A 55 -0.27 -4.56 3.88
C ALA A 55 -1.73 -4.81 4.29
N LYS A 56 -2.65 -4.73 3.32
CA LYS A 56 -4.07 -4.96 3.50
C LYS A 56 -4.62 -5.78 2.33
N GLY A 57 -5.37 -6.85 2.62
CA GLY A 57 -6.01 -7.66 1.58
C GLY A 57 -6.98 -6.87 0.70
N ALA A 58 -7.59 -5.84 1.27
CA ALA A 58 -8.48 -4.92 0.55
C ALA A 58 -7.77 -3.99 -0.43
N PHE A 59 -6.43 -3.87 -0.44
CA PHE A 59 -5.73 -3.01 -1.39
C PHE A 59 -6.06 -3.40 -2.83
N LEU A 60 -6.56 -2.44 -3.62
CA LEU A 60 -7.05 -2.70 -4.97
C LEU A 60 -5.93 -2.69 -6.00
N GLN A 61 -6.01 -3.66 -6.89
CA GLN A 61 -5.39 -3.58 -8.21
C GLN A 61 -6.44 -3.07 -9.19
N VAL A 62 -6.06 -2.09 -10.04
CA VAL A 62 -7.01 -1.36 -10.86
C VAL A 62 -6.67 -1.41 -12.35
N SER A 63 -7.70 -1.34 -13.20
CA SER A 63 -7.59 -1.15 -14.65
C SER A 63 -8.74 -0.27 -15.13
N GLY A 64 -8.51 0.49 -16.20
CA GLY A 64 -9.48 1.47 -16.71
C GLY A 64 -9.52 2.77 -15.91
N LEU A 65 -8.75 2.86 -14.84
CA LEU A 65 -8.51 4.10 -14.09
C LEU A 65 -7.07 4.16 -13.57
N GLU A 66 -6.65 5.38 -13.27
CA GLU A 66 -5.43 5.69 -12.54
C GLU A 66 -5.79 6.54 -11.32
N PHE A 67 -5.04 6.39 -10.24
CA PHE A 67 -5.20 7.28 -9.11
C PHE A 67 -3.90 7.54 -8.38
N THR A 68 -3.83 8.72 -7.77
CA THR A 68 -2.72 9.14 -6.92
C THR A 68 -3.23 9.30 -5.50
N PHE A 69 -2.47 8.84 -4.51
CA PHE A 69 -2.80 9.05 -3.11
C PHE A 69 -1.61 9.55 -2.31
N ASP A 70 -1.90 10.32 -1.27
CA ASP A 70 -0.96 10.86 -0.30
C ASP A 70 -1.08 10.07 1.01
N PRO A 71 -0.07 9.26 1.36
CA PRO A 71 -0.10 8.47 2.59
C PRO A 71 -0.10 9.31 3.87
N ALA A 72 0.37 10.56 3.81
CA ALA A 72 0.45 11.45 4.96
C ALA A 72 -0.92 12.03 5.37
N LYS A 73 -1.91 11.97 4.48
CA LYS A 73 -3.27 12.45 4.77
C LYS A 73 -4.05 11.49 5.66
N GLU A 74 -5.08 12.04 6.29
CA GLU A 74 -6.01 11.26 7.12
C GLU A 74 -6.77 10.21 6.32
N ILE A 75 -7.15 9.12 6.98
CA ILE A 75 -7.97 8.05 6.40
C ILE A 75 -9.28 8.66 5.86
N GLY A 76 -9.65 8.31 4.62
CA GLY A 76 -10.81 8.86 3.92
C GLY A 76 -10.54 10.16 3.16
N SER A 77 -9.30 10.64 3.14
CA SER A 77 -8.84 11.83 2.40
C SER A 77 -7.49 11.63 1.73
N LYS A 78 -7.03 10.39 1.62
CA LYS A 78 -5.73 10.04 1.05
C LYS A 78 -5.70 10.15 -0.47
N VAL A 79 -6.80 9.84 -1.16
CA VAL A 79 -6.89 9.90 -2.63
C VAL A 79 -6.93 11.35 -3.08
N VAL A 80 -5.95 11.78 -3.88
CA VAL A 80 -5.78 13.18 -4.30
C VAL A 80 -6.16 13.42 -5.75
N GLU A 81 -6.05 12.40 -6.59
CA GLU A 81 -6.38 12.47 -8.00
C GLU A 81 -6.92 11.13 -8.50
N ILE A 82 -7.92 11.17 -9.34
CA ILE A 82 -8.48 10.00 -10.04
C ILE A 82 -8.70 10.38 -11.51
N LEU A 83 -8.22 9.52 -12.42
CA LEU A 83 -8.50 9.60 -13.85
C LEU A 83 -9.21 8.31 -14.28
N VAL A 84 -10.33 8.42 -14.97
CA VAL A 84 -11.06 7.27 -15.50
C VAL A 84 -11.00 7.30 -17.02
N GLY A 85 -10.39 6.28 -17.64
CA GLY A 85 -10.17 6.26 -19.08
C GLY A 85 -9.29 7.42 -19.58
N GLY A 86 -8.45 8.00 -18.72
CA GLY A 86 -7.63 9.17 -19.01
C GLY A 86 -8.34 10.52 -18.84
N GLU A 87 -9.64 10.52 -18.50
CA GLU A 87 -10.41 11.74 -18.24
C GLU A 87 -10.51 12.01 -16.72
N ALA A 88 -10.69 13.28 -16.37
CA ALA A 88 -10.88 13.69 -14.98
C ALA A 88 -12.14 13.04 -14.39
N PHE A 89 -11.97 12.52 -13.18
CA PHE A 89 -13.04 11.90 -12.41
C PHE A 89 -14.13 12.93 -12.03
N ASP A 90 -15.38 12.47 -12.11
CA ASP A 90 -16.56 13.25 -11.68
C ASP A 90 -17.35 12.46 -10.64
N GLU A 91 -17.31 12.90 -9.41
CA GLU A 91 -17.98 12.24 -8.28
C GLU A 91 -19.53 12.18 -8.44
N ALA A 92 -20.11 13.05 -9.26
CA ALA A 92 -21.54 13.07 -9.52
C ALA A 92 -21.99 12.11 -10.62
N LYS A 93 -21.05 11.51 -11.36
CA LYS A 93 -21.36 10.52 -12.40
C LYS A 93 -21.49 9.11 -11.84
N GLU A 94 -22.07 8.24 -12.67
CA GLU A 94 -22.08 6.80 -12.45
C GLU A 94 -20.99 6.13 -13.32
N TYR A 95 -20.39 5.09 -12.78
CA TYR A 95 -19.34 4.32 -13.44
C TYR A 95 -19.70 2.83 -13.46
N THR A 96 -19.43 2.19 -14.56
CA THR A 96 -19.55 0.73 -14.67
C THR A 96 -18.23 0.09 -14.23
N VAL A 97 -18.31 -0.81 -13.26
CA VAL A 97 -17.15 -1.48 -12.66
C VAL A 97 -17.27 -2.99 -12.81
N ALA A 98 -16.15 -3.64 -13.10
CA ALA A 98 -16.00 -5.08 -13.02
C ALA A 98 -15.22 -5.42 -11.74
N ILE A 99 -15.79 -6.28 -10.91
CA ILE A 99 -15.28 -6.70 -9.60
C ILE A 99 -15.51 -8.19 -9.41
N ASN A 100 -14.92 -8.81 -8.40
CA ASN A 100 -15.28 -10.19 -8.07
C ASN A 100 -16.56 -10.26 -7.23
N ASP A 101 -17.22 -11.41 -7.25
CA ASP A 101 -18.43 -11.73 -6.49
C ASP A 101 -18.24 -11.55 -4.97
N PHE A 102 -17.04 -11.85 -4.45
CA PHE A 102 -16.72 -11.63 -3.04
C PHE A 102 -16.77 -10.14 -2.66
N MET A 103 -16.12 -9.26 -3.44
CA MET A 103 -16.20 -7.81 -3.22
C MET A 103 -17.61 -7.28 -3.49
N SER A 104 -18.29 -7.81 -4.50
CA SER A 104 -19.63 -7.43 -4.90
C SER A 104 -20.65 -7.54 -3.76
N THR A 105 -20.46 -8.50 -2.86
CA THR A 105 -21.29 -8.72 -1.66
C THR A 105 -20.76 -8.04 -0.40
N GLY A 106 -19.77 -7.17 -0.51
CA GLY A 106 -19.20 -6.40 0.61
C GLY A 106 -17.95 -7.02 1.23
N GLY A 107 -17.37 -8.05 0.61
CA GLY A 107 -16.13 -8.67 1.09
C GLY A 107 -14.97 -7.69 1.20
N ASP A 108 -13.99 -7.97 2.06
CA ASP A 108 -12.86 -7.10 2.39
C ASP A 108 -13.26 -5.67 2.85
N GLY A 109 -14.51 -5.49 3.32
CA GLY A 109 -15.02 -4.21 3.81
C GLY A 109 -15.57 -3.27 2.73
N TYR A 110 -15.77 -3.75 1.50
CA TYR A 110 -16.40 -3.01 0.40
C TYR A 110 -17.93 -3.00 0.52
N ALA A 111 -18.47 -2.74 1.71
CA ALA A 111 -19.90 -2.79 2.02
C ALA A 111 -20.76 -1.91 1.10
N MET A 112 -20.19 -0.79 0.59
CA MET A 112 -20.88 0.10 -0.34
C MET A 112 -21.29 -0.60 -1.65
N LEU A 113 -20.68 -1.73 -1.99
CA LEU A 113 -21.00 -2.46 -3.22
C LEU A 113 -22.20 -3.38 -3.09
N ALA A 114 -22.58 -3.78 -1.87
CA ALA A 114 -23.61 -4.79 -1.64
C ALA A 114 -25.02 -4.36 -2.11
N ASP A 115 -25.29 -3.06 -2.07
CA ASP A 115 -26.61 -2.51 -2.38
C ASP A 115 -26.85 -2.27 -3.89
N TYR A 116 -25.84 -2.43 -4.73
CA TYR A 116 -25.95 -2.26 -6.17
C TYR A 116 -26.34 -3.55 -6.87
N ASP A 117 -27.22 -3.44 -7.87
CA ASP A 117 -27.61 -4.55 -8.72
C ASP A 117 -26.44 -5.07 -9.56
N VAL A 118 -26.40 -6.39 -9.72
CA VAL A 118 -25.47 -7.05 -10.64
C VAL A 118 -26.06 -6.96 -12.06
N LEU A 119 -25.36 -6.28 -12.96
CA LEU A 119 -25.78 -6.10 -14.34
C LEU A 119 -25.40 -7.28 -15.24
N ALA A 120 -24.26 -7.91 -14.95
CA ALA A 120 -23.78 -9.07 -15.68
C ALA A 120 -22.83 -9.90 -14.81
N ILE A 121 -22.77 -11.20 -15.09
CA ILE A 121 -21.84 -12.15 -14.46
C ILE A 121 -21.04 -12.81 -15.58
N TYR A 122 -19.73 -12.89 -15.40
CA TYR A 122 -18.80 -13.57 -16.30
C TYR A 122 -18.19 -14.79 -15.62
N GLY A 123 -17.35 -15.53 -16.35
CA GLY A 123 -16.63 -16.70 -15.83
C GLY A 123 -15.73 -16.39 -14.63
N THR A 124 -15.07 -17.43 -14.14
CA THR A 124 -14.10 -17.29 -13.04
C THR A 124 -12.86 -16.53 -13.48
N TYR A 125 -12.08 -16.00 -12.52
CA TYR A 125 -10.80 -15.36 -12.82
C TYR A 125 -9.88 -16.28 -13.61
N GLU A 126 -9.79 -17.55 -13.21
CA GLU A 126 -8.92 -18.53 -13.88
C GLU A 126 -9.31 -18.68 -15.35
N GLU A 127 -10.59 -18.84 -15.65
CA GLU A 127 -11.08 -19.00 -17.02
C GLU A 127 -10.75 -17.78 -17.88
N ILE A 128 -11.09 -16.58 -17.38
CA ILE A 128 -10.89 -15.32 -18.10
C ILE A 128 -9.41 -15.03 -18.34
N ILE A 129 -8.56 -15.27 -17.33
CA ILE A 129 -7.11 -15.05 -17.46
C ILE A 129 -6.49 -16.08 -18.40
N ILE A 130 -6.92 -17.35 -18.34
CA ILE A 130 -6.47 -18.39 -19.26
C ILE A 130 -6.83 -18.02 -20.70
N ASP A 131 -8.06 -17.58 -20.94
CA ASP A 131 -8.52 -17.17 -22.27
C ASP A 131 -7.74 -15.96 -22.78
N TYR A 132 -7.49 -14.98 -21.90
CA TYR A 132 -6.66 -13.83 -22.25
C TYR A 132 -5.22 -14.23 -22.61
N LEU A 133 -4.59 -15.11 -21.84
CA LEU A 133 -3.23 -15.57 -22.09
C LEU A 133 -3.14 -16.42 -23.36
N VAL A 134 -4.15 -17.26 -23.64
CA VAL A 134 -4.23 -18.04 -24.88
C VAL A 134 -4.34 -17.10 -26.10
N ALA A 135 -5.13 -16.04 -25.99
CA ALA A 135 -5.30 -15.06 -27.08
C ALA A 135 -4.06 -14.18 -27.31
N ASN A 136 -3.33 -13.83 -26.26
CA ASN A 136 -2.22 -12.86 -26.35
C ASN A 136 -0.82 -13.53 -26.29
N GLY A 137 -0.70 -14.78 -25.90
CA GLY A 137 0.54 -15.57 -25.90
C GLY A 137 1.50 -15.28 -24.75
N THR A 138 1.47 -14.06 -24.19
CA THR A 138 2.38 -13.65 -23.11
C THR A 138 1.69 -12.73 -22.11
N ALA A 139 2.19 -12.72 -20.87
CA ALA A 139 1.88 -11.71 -19.87
C ALA A 139 3.09 -10.80 -19.65
N GLY A 140 2.87 -9.49 -19.65
CA GLY A 140 3.90 -8.51 -19.29
C GLY A 140 4.11 -8.49 -17.77
N SER A 141 5.32 -8.10 -17.36
CA SER A 141 5.71 -7.99 -15.94
C SER A 141 5.95 -6.53 -15.51
N GLU A 142 5.64 -5.57 -16.36
CA GLU A 142 5.91 -4.17 -16.08
C GLU A 142 4.83 -3.55 -15.17
N VAL A 143 5.30 -2.75 -14.21
CA VAL A 143 4.41 -1.92 -13.39
C VAL A 143 3.84 -0.81 -14.25
N SER A 144 2.52 -0.81 -14.42
CA SER A 144 1.83 0.12 -15.34
C SER A 144 1.69 1.55 -14.83
N GLY A 145 2.05 1.84 -13.56
CA GLY A 145 1.98 3.18 -12.97
C GLY A 145 0.56 3.71 -12.73
N ARG A 146 -0.45 2.84 -12.74
CA ARG A 146 -1.86 3.23 -12.52
C ARG A 146 -2.17 3.65 -11.08
N ILE A 147 -1.37 3.20 -10.13
CA ILE A 147 -1.46 3.56 -8.72
C ILE A 147 -0.20 4.31 -8.36
N LYS A 148 -0.35 5.58 -7.98
CA LYS A 148 0.77 6.48 -7.69
C LYS A 148 0.72 6.88 -6.22
N VAL A 149 1.84 6.75 -5.54
CA VAL A 149 2.03 7.27 -4.19
C VAL A 149 2.67 8.63 -4.31
N MET A 150 2.11 9.64 -3.67
CA MET A 150 2.80 10.92 -3.54
C MET A 150 4.03 10.72 -2.67
N GLU A 151 5.20 10.94 -3.24
CA GLU A 151 6.40 11.08 -2.44
C GLU A 151 6.22 12.33 -1.58
N THR A 152 6.28 12.16 -0.27
CA THR A 152 6.44 13.30 0.62
C THR A 152 7.77 13.93 0.22
N VAL A 153 7.73 15.05 -0.50
CA VAL A 153 8.92 15.89 -0.66
C VAL A 153 9.23 16.33 0.75
N VAL A 154 10.12 15.62 1.44
CA VAL A 154 10.86 16.21 2.54
C VAL A 154 11.62 17.32 1.84
N GLU A 155 11.10 18.54 1.90
CA GLU A 155 11.85 19.72 1.51
C GLU A 155 13.12 19.63 2.37
N GLU A 156 14.18 19.14 1.75
CA GLU A 156 15.51 19.22 2.34
C GLU A 156 15.73 20.71 2.50
N LEU A 157 15.44 21.21 3.71
CA LEU A 157 15.78 22.58 4.08
C LEU A 157 17.25 22.71 3.76
N GLU A 158 17.56 23.41 2.67
CA GLU A 158 18.94 23.82 2.37
C GLU A 158 19.53 24.31 3.68
N PRO A 159 20.75 23.87 4.04
CA PRO A 159 21.37 24.31 5.27
C PRO A 159 21.38 25.84 5.22
N VAL A 160 20.56 26.47 6.04
CA VAL A 160 20.64 27.91 6.29
C VAL A 160 22.03 28.11 6.86
N GLU A 161 22.91 28.70 6.06
CA GLU A 161 24.24 29.11 6.49
C GLU A 161 24.03 29.96 7.72
N PRO A 162 24.55 29.59 8.90
CA PRO A 162 24.30 30.35 10.12
C PRO A 162 24.96 31.73 10.00
N GLU A 163 24.17 32.80 10.07
CA GLU A 163 24.71 34.13 10.31
C GLU A 163 25.62 34.07 11.55
N PRO A 164 26.78 34.74 11.54
CA PRO A 164 27.74 34.65 12.61
C PRO A 164 27.19 35.29 13.90
N VAL A 165 26.74 34.43 14.82
CA VAL A 165 26.42 34.85 16.20
C VAL A 165 27.69 34.68 17.03
N GLU A 166 28.20 35.75 17.62
CA GLU A 166 29.32 35.74 18.54
C GLU A 166 29.14 34.72 19.67
N PRO A 167 30.17 33.95 20.04
CA PRO A 167 30.04 32.85 20.99
C PRO A 167 29.97 33.34 22.43
N ALA A 168 28.87 33.04 23.11
CA ALA A 168 28.91 32.95 24.57
C ALA A 168 29.28 31.52 24.99
N PRO A 169 30.19 31.31 25.93
CA PRO A 169 30.76 30.01 26.21
C PRO A 169 29.88 29.22 27.17
N VAL A 170 29.37 28.08 26.70
CA VAL A 170 28.98 26.96 27.58
C VAL A 170 29.38 25.68 26.89
N GLU A 171 30.41 25.06 27.41
CA GLU A 171 30.87 23.71 27.06
C GLU A 171 29.85 22.70 27.56
N PRO A 172 29.25 21.84 26.70
CA PRO A 172 28.60 20.60 27.19
C PRO A 172 29.59 19.47 27.16
N GLU A 173 29.71 18.80 28.30
CA GLU A 173 30.46 17.56 28.46
C GLU A 173 30.02 16.50 27.43
N PRO A 174 30.90 15.63 26.92
CA PRO A 174 30.56 14.57 25.95
C PRO A 174 29.64 13.55 26.61
N VAL A 175 28.38 13.54 26.19
CA VAL A 175 27.43 12.50 26.59
C VAL A 175 27.76 11.26 25.78
N GLU A 176 28.24 10.19 26.41
CA GLU A 176 28.48 8.91 25.74
C GLU A 176 27.13 8.35 25.23
N GLU A 177 26.90 8.44 23.93
CA GLU A 177 25.76 7.79 23.29
C GLU A 177 25.97 6.26 23.31
N VAL A 178 25.04 5.52 23.87
CA VAL A 178 25.03 4.07 23.83
C VAL A 178 24.52 3.60 22.46
N ILE A 179 25.36 2.85 21.75
CA ILE A 179 25.04 2.29 20.43
C ILE A 179 24.79 0.80 20.55
N TYR A 180 23.70 0.32 19.93
CA TYR A 180 23.38 -1.10 19.79
C TYR A 180 23.43 -1.50 18.31
N ILE A 181 24.16 -2.56 17.97
CA ILE A 181 24.19 -3.12 16.61
C ILE A 181 23.25 -4.32 16.59
N VAL A 182 22.28 -4.28 15.66
CA VAL A 182 21.26 -5.33 15.49
C VAL A 182 21.93 -6.62 15.02
N VAL A 183 21.62 -7.74 15.68
CA VAL A 183 22.06 -9.07 15.27
C VAL A 183 20.88 -9.89 14.70
N PRO A 184 21.15 -10.94 13.88
CA PRO A 184 20.08 -11.79 13.34
C PRO A 184 19.17 -12.34 14.46
N GLY A 185 17.84 -12.15 14.29
CA GLY A 185 16.83 -12.56 15.27
C GLY A 185 16.42 -11.48 16.29
N ASP A 186 17.04 -10.31 16.24
CA ASP A 186 16.61 -9.18 17.06
C ASP A 186 15.29 -8.58 16.55
N VAL A 187 14.54 -8.05 17.49
CA VAL A 187 13.33 -7.23 17.24
C VAL A 187 13.38 -5.97 18.10
N LEU A 188 12.94 -4.85 17.57
CA LEU A 188 13.12 -3.54 18.20
C LEU A 188 12.53 -3.46 19.62
N TRP A 189 11.40 -4.13 19.88
CA TRP A 189 10.79 -4.13 21.22
C TRP A 189 11.65 -4.84 22.27
N LYS A 190 12.40 -5.90 21.90
CA LYS A 190 13.33 -6.58 22.82
C LYS A 190 14.54 -5.70 23.10
N ILE A 191 15.06 -5.00 22.09
CA ILE A 191 16.16 -4.04 22.26
C ILE A 191 15.71 -2.91 23.18
N ALA A 192 14.53 -2.30 22.92
CA ALA A 192 13.99 -1.25 23.77
C ALA A 192 13.83 -1.68 25.22
N ALA A 193 13.33 -2.89 25.47
CA ALA A 193 13.14 -3.44 26.83
C ALA A 193 14.48 -3.58 27.59
N LYS A 194 15.60 -3.90 26.95
CA LYS A 194 16.93 -3.97 27.57
C LYS A 194 17.36 -2.64 28.19
N TYR A 195 16.87 -1.52 27.63
CA TYR A 195 17.22 -0.16 28.05
C TYR A 195 16.09 0.56 28.77
N ASN A 196 15.04 -0.17 29.18
CA ASN A 196 13.85 0.39 29.83
C ASN A 196 13.13 1.49 29.01
N LEU A 197 13.08 1.28 27.70
CA LEU A 197 12.40 2.17 26.73
C LEU A 197 11.22 1.44 26.11
N THR A 198 10.27 2.21 25.57
CA THR A 198 9.25 1.65 24.68
C THR A 198 9.82 1.56 23.25
N TYR A 199 9.39 0.58 22.47
CA TYR A 199 9.86 0.44 21.10
C TYR A 199 9.43 1.62 20.22
N GLN A 200 8.31 2.27 20.52
CA GLN A 200 7.85 3.48 19.84
C GLN A 200 8.85 4.63 20.03
N LYS A 201 9.24 4.87 21.29
CA LYS A 201 10.21 5.91 21.63
C LYS A 201 11.59 5.63 21.01
N LEU A 202 11.99 4.36 20.99
CA LEU A 202 13.27 3.96 20.38
C LEU A 202 13.22 4.08 18.85
N ALA A 203 12.07 3.74 18.21
CA ALA A 203 11.86 3.91 16.78
C ALA A 203 11.90 5.40 16.37
N GLU A 204 11.18 6.24 17.11
CA GLU A 204 11.15 7.69 16.90
C GLU A 204 12.55 8.30 17.00
N TYR A 205 13.30 7.97 18.05
CA TYR A 205 14.66 8.48 18.27
C TYR A 205 15.64 8.09 17.16
N ASN A 206 15.40 6.93 16.51
CA ASN A 206 16.25 6.41 15.43
C ASN A 206 15.65 6.62 14.04
N ASN A 207 14.58 7.38 13.89
CA ASN A 207 13.87 7.60 12.62
C ASN A 207 13.50 6.28 11.92
N ILE A 208 13.11 5.24 12.68
CA ILE A 208 12.69 3.95 12.15
C ILE A 208 11.20 4.03 11.81
N ALA A 209 10.88 4.13 10.52
CA ALA A 209 9.51 4.28 10.04
C ALA A 209 8.64 3.05 10.35
N ASN A 210 9.19 1.84 10.31
CA ASN A 210 8.50 0.62 10.69
C ASN A 210 9.21 -0.07 11.86
N PRO A 211 8.70 0.05 13.10
CA PRO A 211 9.32 -0.54 14.28
C PRO A 211 9.34 -2.08 14.31
N HIS A 212 8.63 -2.73 13.39
CA HIS A 212 8.64 -4.19 13.24
C HIS A 212 9.67 -4.68 12.21
N LEU A 213 10.38 -3.76 11.53
CA LEU A 213 11.35 -4.07 10.49
C LEU A 213 12.71 -3.43 10.80
N ILE A 214 13.61 -4.22 11.38
CA ILE A 214 15.01 -3.86 11.57
C ILE A 214 15.89 -4.94 10.94
N PHE A 215 17.07 -4.57 10.53
CA PHE A 215 17.97 -5.45 9.77
C PHE A 215 19.25 -5.74 10.57
N PRO A 216 19.88 -6.92 10.40
CA PRO A 216 21.22 -7.18 10.91
C PRO A 216 22.19 -6.07 10.49
N ASP A 217 23.12 -5.75 11.37
CA ASP A 217 24.12 -4.67 11.26
C ASP A 217 23.53 -3.23 11.30
N GLN A 218 22.22 -3.07 11.41
CA GLN A 218 21.61 -1.75 11.63
C GLN A 218 22.05 -1.18 12.99
N VAL A 219 22.45 0.09 12.98
CA VAL A 219 22.85 0.82 14.17
C VAL A 219 21.63 1.43 14.85
N ILE A 220 21.40 1.10 16.11
CA ILE A 220 20.33 1.69 16.94
C ILE A 220 20.99 2.54 18.03
N ARG A 221 20.68 3.82 18.05
CA ARG A 221 21.11 4.76 19.09
C ARG A 221 20.15 4.70 20.27
N ILE A 222 20.66 4.57 21.46
CA ILE A 222 19.88 4.48 22.69
C ILE A 222 19.86 5.85 23.37
N PRO A 223 18.69 6.52 23.48
CA PRO A 223 18.61 7.81 24.16
C PRO A 223 18.94 7.68 25.65
N ASN A 224 19.77 8.56 26.18
CA ASN A 224 19.99 8.68 27.61
C ASN A 224 18.68 9.13 28.30
N LYS A 225 18.48 8.66 29.54
CA LYS A 225 17.28 8.97 30.33
C LYS A 225 17.15 10.41 30.69
#